data_db7790d2819a81af79886da36b9f860e
#
_entry.id   db7790d2819a81af79886da36b9f860e
#
_cell.length_a   1.000
_cell.length_b   1.000
_cell.length_c   1.000
_cell.angle_alpha   90.00
_cell.angle_beta   90.00
_cell.angle_gamma   90.00
#
_symmetry.space_group_name_H-M   'P 1'
#
loop_
_entity.id
_entity.type
_entity.pdbx_description
1 polymer ?
#
loop_
_entity_poly.entity_id
_entity_poly.type
_entity_poly.pdbx_seq_one_letter_code
_entity_poly.pdbx_strand_id
1 'polypeptide(L)'
;MYEYLKGELVAIQPTYIVVENHGIGYQIMFANPYRIQSKLNEVIRVELQQIVREDSITLYGFLSDEEKELFQKLISVSGIGPKSAVSILANDDVNGFIQAVESGNITYLTKFPGVGKKTAQQIVLDLKGKFTNIVVKEETTPVVETATGIKQLEEAREALLGLGYSAKEITKVWKELEKAAPQTTQEALSIAFKLLMK
;
A
#
# COMPACT_ATOMS: atom_id res chain seq x y z
N MET A 1 -2.65 -7.15 21.92
CA MET A 1 -2.04 -6.72 20.62
C MET A 1 -1.92 -7.96 19.74
N TYR A 2 -2.20 -7.86 18.45
CA TYR A 2 -2.11 -8.97 17.50
C TYR A 2 -0.77 -8.88 16.76
N GLU A 3 -0.02 -9.98 16.67
CA GLU A 3 1.26 -10.03 15.95
C GLU A 3 1.07 -10.46 14.50
N TYR A 4 0.26 -11.50 14.29
CA TYR A 4 -0.16 -11.99 12.99
C TYR A 4 -1.56 -12.60 13.05
N LEU A 5 -2.18 -12.78 11.89
CA LEU A 5 -3.37 -13.58 11.72
C LEU A 5 -3.13 -14.64 10.66
N LYS A 6 -3.52 -15.89 10.96
CA LYS A 6 -3.55 -16.97 9.97
C LYS A 6 -5.01 -17.42 9.81
N GLY A 7 -5.52 -17.36 8.59
CA GLY A 7 -6.91 -17.71 8.28
C GLY A 7 -7.16 -17.69 6.79
N GLU A 8 -8.40 -17.94 6.39
CA GLU A 8 -8.81 -17.94 4.99
C GLU A 8 -9.05 -16.52 4.50
N LEU A 9 -8.51 -16.16 3.34
CA LEU A 9 -8.78 -14.89 2.67
C LEU A 9 -10.14 -14.94 2.00
N VAL A 10 -11.19 -14.42 2.64
CA VAL A 10 -12.59 -14.55 2.17
C VAL A 10 -13.07 -13.35 1.35
N ALA A 11 -12.42 -12.19 1.46
CA ALA A 11 -12.78 -11.02 0.67
C ALA A 11 -11.60 -10.08 0.43
N ILE A 12 -11.62 -9.43 -0.73
CA ILE A 12 -10.68 -8.39 -1.14
C ILE A 12 -11.50 -7.16 -1.53
N GLN A 13 -11.16 -6.02 -0.93
CA GLN A 13 -11.76 -4.72 -1.19
C GLN A 13 -10.67 -3.71 -1.57
N PRO A 14 -10.97 -2.56 -2.15
CA PRO A 14 -9.96 -1.60 -2.63
C PRO A 14 -8.92 -1.16 -1.60
N THR A 15 -9.28 -1.16 -0.31
CA THR A 15 -8.43 -0.64 0.78
C THR A 15 -8.17 -1.63 1.90
N TYR A 16 -8.83 -2.79 1.88
CA TYR A 16 -8.71 -3.79 2.93
C TYR A 16 -8.97 -5.20 2.42
N ILE A 17 -8.56 -6.17 3.20
CA ILE A 17 -8.89 -7.58 3.03
C ILE A 17 -9.69 -8.07 4.23
N VAL A 18 -10.41 -9.19 4.06
CA VAL A 18 -11.05 -9.90 5.16
C VAL A 18 -10.44 -11.29 5.27
N VAL A 19 -9.87 -11.58 6.43
CA VAL A 19 -9.33 -12.90 6.77
C VAL A 19 -10.21 -13.53 7.83
N GLU A 20 -10.77 -14.69 7.51
CA GLU A 20 -11.61 -15.44 8.44
C GLU A 20 -10.77 -16.41 9.25
N ASN A 21 -10.98 -16.39 10.56
CA ASN A 21 -10.40 -17.35 11.48
C ASN A 21 -11.46 -17.80 12.48
N HIS A 22 -11.74 -19.09 12.52
CA HIS A 22 -12.76 -19.71 13.41
C HIS A 22 -14.14 -19.02 13.34
N GLY A 23 -14.61 -18.65 12.15
CA GLY A 23 -15.93 -18.04 11.95
C GLY A 23 -15.98 -16.54 12.26
N ILE A 24 -14.84 -15.91 12.54
CA ILE A 24 -14.72 -14.46 12.73
C ILE A 24 -13.96 -13.84 11.56
N GLY A 25 -14.61 -12.92 10.81
CA GLY A 25 -13.98 -12.17 9.75
C GLY A 25 -13.26 -10.94 10.29
N TYR A 26 -11.95 -10.89 10.14
CA TYR A 26 -11.11 -9.75 10.52
C TYR A 26 -10.91 -8.83 9.34
N GLN A 27 -11.37 -7.58 9.47
CA GLN A 27 -11.07 -6.53 8.49
C GLN A 27 -9.67 -5.98 8.73
N ILE A 28 -8.81 -6.06 7.71
CA ILE A 28 -7.41 -5.69 7.79
C ILE A 28 -7.09 -4.69 6.68
N MET A 29 -6.75 -3.46 7.05
CA MET A 29 -6.30 -2.43 6.09
C MET A 29 -5.02 -2.90 5.43
N PHE A 30 -4.95 -2.81 4.11
CA PHE A 30 -3.88 -3.39 3.33
C PHE A 30 -3.39 -2.41 2.26
N ALA A 31 -2.08 -2.35 2.03
CA ALA A 31 -1.49 -1.34 1.16
C ALA A 31 -1.94 -1.49 -0.30
N ASN A 32 -1.92 -2.71 -0.82
CA ASN A 32 -2.42 -3.06 -2.14
C ASN A 32 -3.06 -4.45 -2.08
N PRO A 33 -4.38 -4.53 -1.75
CA PRO A 33 -5.09 -5.80 -1.58
C PRO A 33 -5.07 -6.70 -2.82
N TYR A 34 -5.03 -6.11 -4.00
CA TYR A 34 -5.07 -6.85 -5.27
C TYR A 34 -3.79 -7.64 -5.57
N ARG A 35 -2.67 -7.34 -4.87
CA ARG A 35 -1.43 -8.14 -4.93
C ARG A 35 -1.66 -9.60 -4.54
N ILE A 36 -2.65 -9.87 -3.70
CA ILE A 36 -2.96 -11.23 -3.23
C ILE A 36 -4.29 -11.78 -3.76
N GLN A 37 -4.78 -11.22 -4.87
CA GLN A 37 -6.05 -11.64 -5.46
C GLN A 37 -6.05 -13.13 -5.86
N SER A 38 -4.90 -13.66 -6.26
CA SER A 38 -4.74 -15.09 -6.58
C SER A 38 -4.89 -16.01 -5.38
N LYS A 39 -4.78 -15.48 -4.16
CA LYS A 39 -4.90 -16.23 -2.90
C LYS A 39 -6.31 -16.18 -2.29
N LEU A 40 -7.30 -15.67 -3.02
CA LEU A 40 -8.69 -15.64 -2.56
C LEU A 40 -9.19 -17.07 -2.32
N ASN A 41 -9.84 -17.29 -1.17
CA ASN A 41 -10.27 -18.58 -0.64
C ASN A 41 -9.11 -19.53 -0.24
N GLU A 42 -7.91 -19.02 -0.08
CA GLU A 42 -6.77 -19.78 0.46
C GLU A 42 -6.45 -19.34 1.89
N VAL A 43 -5.81 -20.23 2.64
CA VAL A 43 -5.29 -19.91 3.96
C VAL A 43 -4.00 -19.12 3.81
N ILE A 44 -4.03 -17.88 4.32
CA ILE A 44 -2.87 -16.98 4.34
C ILE A 44 -2.43 -16.66 5.76
N ARG A 45 -1.18 -16.21 5.89
CA ARG A 45 -0.66 -15.56 7.09
C ARG A 45 -0.39 -14.09 6.76
N VAL A 46 -0.88 -13.20 7.61
CA VAL A 46 -0.71 -11.75 7.48
C VAL A 46 -0.09 -11.23 8.77
N GLU A 47 1.05 -10.57 8.67
CA GLU A 47 1.65 -9.86 9.80
C GLU A 47 0.80 -8.63 10.12
N LEU A 48 0.60 -8.34 11.40
CA LEU A 48 -0.33 -7.29 11.83
C LEU A 48 0.35 -6.19 12.64
N GLN A 49 -0.11 -4.97 12.42
CA GLN A 49 0.06 -3.84 13.32
C GLN A 49 -1.32 -3.32 13.74
N GLN A 50 -1.62 -3.41 15.02
CA GLN A 50 -2.84 -2.83 15.59
C GLN A 50 -2.60 -1.38 15.98
N ILE A 51 -3.45 -0.49 15.51
CA ILE A 51 -3.48 0.93 15.91
C ILE A 51 -4.76 1.16 16.72
N VAL A 52 -4.59 1.62 17.94
CA VAL A 52 -5.70 1.96 18.85
C VAL A 52 -5.76 3.47 18.99
N ARG A 53 -6.95 4.02 18.83
CA ARG A 53 -7.29 5.42 19.04
C ARG A 53 -8.51 5.50 19.97
N GLU A 54 -8.89 6.69 20.41
CA GLU A 54 -10.05 6.90 21.28
C GLU A 54 -11.35 6.38 20.66
N ASP A 55 -11.49 6.50 19.34
CA ASP A 55 -12.70 6.22 18.57
C ASP A 55 -12.61 4.97 17.68
N SER A 56 -11.44 4.32 17.61
CA SER A 56 -11.24 3.22 16.65
C SER A 56 -10.13 2.25 17.05
N ILE A 57 -10.30 0.99 16.64
CA ILE A 57 -9.26 -0.03 16.65
C ILE A 57 -9.11 -0.51 15.21
N THR A 58 -7.94 -0.32 14.61
CA THR A 58 -7.68 -0.66 13.23
C THR A 58 -6.53 -1.64 13.12
N LEU A 59 -6.71 -2.70 12.33
CA LEU A 59 -5.66 -3.64 11.98
C LEU A 59 -5.06 -3.25 10.62
N TYR A 60 -3.75 -3.16 10.56
CA TYR A 60 -2.97 -3.00 9.33
C TYR A 60 -2.22 -4.29 9.06
N GLY A 61 -2.27 -4.78 7.82
CA GLY A 61 -1.68 -6.06 7.43
C GLY A 61 -0.55 -5.92 6.43
N PHE A 62 0.40 -6.85 6.52
CA PHE A 62 1.63 -6.90 5.72
C PHE A 62 1.93 -8.34 5.31
N LEU A 63 2.57 -8.51 4.16
CA LEU A 63 2.96 -9.84 3.67
C LEU A 63 4.27 -10.33 4.26
N SER A 64 5.08 -9.41 4.80
CA SER A 64 6.37 -9.74 5.41
C SER A 64 6.69 -8.87 6.62
N ASP A 65 7.64 -9.33 7.43
CA ASP A 65 8.14 -8.57 8.57
C ASP A 65 8.83 -7.28 8.14
N GLU A 66 9.47 -7.26 6.96
CA GLU A 66 10.12 -6.09 6.40
C GLU A 66 9.11 -4.99 6.04
N GLU A 67 7.97 -5.34 5.45
CA GLU A 67 6.88 -4.39 5.18
C GLU A 67 6.32 -3.82 6.49
N LYS A 68 6.13 -4.68 7.50
CA LYS A 68 5.66 -4.28 8.83
C LYS A 68 6.68 -3.36 9.51
N GLU A 69 7.96 -3.68 9.46
CA GLU A 69 9.02 -2.85 10.02
C GLU A 69 9.08 -1.47 9.36
N LEU A 70 8.96 -1.43 8.03
CA LEU A 70 8.91 -0.17 7.28
C LEU A 70 7.70 0.67 7.70
N PHE A 71 6.53 0.07 7.80
CA PHE A 71 5.33 0.76 8.28
C PHE A 71 5.55 1.35 9.68
N GLN A 72 6.10 0.59 10.62
CA GLN A 72 6.38 1.05 11.98
C GLN A 72 7.37 2.21 12.01
N LYS A 73 8.44 2.16 11.20
CA LYS A 73 9.37 3.27 11.04
C LYS A 73 8.67 4.51 10.49
N LEU A 74 7.84 4.36 9.46
CA LEU A 74 7.10 5.47 8.86
C LEU A 74 6.16 6.16 9.86
N ILE A 75 5.35 5.41 10.61
CA ILE A 75 4.42 6.00 11.58
C ILE A 75 5.10 6.60 12.82
N SER A 76 6.39 6.30 13.05
CA SER A 76 7.19 6.94 14.11
C SER A 76 7.62 8.37 13.74
N VAL A 77 7.55 8.74 12.46
CA VAL A 77 7.90 10.08 11.97
C VAL A 77 6.78 11.06 12.26
N SER A 78 7.10 12.18 12.87
CA SER A 78 6.12 13.25 13.12
C SER A 78 5.53 13.76 11.80
N GLY A 79 4.20 13.76 11.72
CA GLY A 79 3.45 14.17 10.52
C GLY A 79 3.14 13.04 9.54
N ILE A 80 3.53 11.79 9.82
CA ILE A 80 3.09 10.61 9.07
C ILE A 80 2.09 9.82 9.90
N GLY A 81 0.87 9.71 9.38
CA GLY A 81 -0.15 8.81 9.93
C GLY A 81 -0.18 7.46 9.21
N PRO A 82 -0.93 6.48 9.75
CA PRO A 82 -1.05 5.16 9.16
C PRO A 82 -1.51 5.18 7.69
N LYS A 83 -2.41 6.10 7.31
CA LYS A 83 -2.89 6.22 5.92
C LYS A 83 -1.76 6.61 4.95
N SER A 84 -0.92 7.59 5.32
CA SER A 84 0.23 7.98 4.49
C SER A 84 1.28 6.88 4.44
N ALA A 85 1.51 6.16 5.54
CA ALA A 85 2.43 5.02 5.57
C ALA A 85 1.95 3.89 4.64
N VAL A 86 0.65 3.54 4.67
CA VAL A 86 0.05 2.56 3.75
C VAL A 86 0.18 2.99 2.29
N SER A 87 0.00 4.28 1.99
CA SER A 87 0.17 4.83 0.64
C SER A 87 1.61 4.71 0.11
N ILE A 88 2.60 4.90 0.99
CA ILE A 88 4.02 4.68 0.64
C ILE A 88 4.27 3.20 0.33
N LEU A 89 3.76 2.29 1.16
CA LEU A 89 3.89 0.84 0.99
C LEU A 89 3.13 0.29 -0.23
N ALA A 90 2.03 0.95 -0.63
CA ALA A 90 1.25 0.53 -1.79
C ALA A 90 1.98 0.78 -3.11
N ASN A 91 2.97 1.67 -3.11
CA ASN A 91 3.78 1.96 -4.28
C ASN A 91 4.75 0.80 -4.55
N ASP A 92 4.80 0.32 -5.78
CA ASP A 92 5.69 -0.78 -6.19
C ASP A 92 7.19 -0.42 -6.06
N ASP A 93 7.52 0.87 -5.92
CA ASP A 93 8.91 1.35 -5.78
C ASP A 93 9.26 1.71 -4.33
N VAL A 94 9.12 0.76 -3.40
CA VAL A 94 9.57 0.92 -2.01
C VAL A 94 11.09 1.15 -1.95
N ASN A 95 11.85 0.50 -2.83
CA ASN A 95 13.30 0.69 -2.89
C ASN A 95 13.67 2.11 -3.32
N GLY A 96 12.94 2.70 -4.28
CA GLY A 96 13.09 4.12 -4.66
C GLY A 96 12.75 5.07 -3.51
N PHE A 97 11.75 4.75 -2.68
CA PHE A 97 11.48 5.51 -1.46
C PHE A 97 12.67 5.47 -0.50
N ILE A 98 13.23 4.28 -0.22
CA ILE A 98 14.40 4.13 0.66
C ILE A 98 15.59 4.92 0.11
N GLN A 99 15.90 4.81 -1.19
CA GLN A 99 16.97 5.56 -1.84
C GLN A 99 16.75 7.08 -1.76
N ALA A 100 15.49 7.55 -1.89
CA ALA A 100 15.17 8.96 -1.76
C ALA A 100 15.40 9.48 -0.34
N VAL A 101 15.12 8.67 0.68
CA VAL A 101 15.44 9.01 2.08
C VAL A 101 16.95 9.07 2.30
N GLU A 102 17.70 8.06 1.85
CA GLU A 102 19.16 8.00 2.01
C GLU A 102 19.89 9.13 1.28
N SER A 103 19.42 9.50 0.09
CA SER A 103 19.97 10.62 -0.70
C SER A 103 19.44 11.99 -0.30
N GLY A 104 18.41 12.07 0.55
CA GLY A 104 17.76 13.33 0.94
C GLY A 104 16.93 13.95 -0.18
N ASN A 105 16.37 13.17 -1.10
CA ASN A 105 15.58 13.65 -2.23
C ASN A 105 14.15 14.05 -1.79
N ILE A 106 14.03 15.27 -1.26
CA ILE A 106 12.78 15.86 -0.77
C ILE A 106 11.72 15.92 -1.88
N THR A 107 12.12 16.25 -3.11
CA THR A 107 11.20 16.38 -4.24
C THR A 107 10.51 15.05 -4.56
N TYR A 108 11.24 13.95 -4.53
CA TYR A 108 10.66 12.63 -4.71
C TYR A 108 9.69 12.28 -3.59
N LEU A 109 10.08 12.49 -2.33
CA LEU A 109 9.25 12.17 -1.16
C LEU A 109 7.92 12.96 -1.12
N THR A 110 7.88 14.17 -1.66
CA THR A 110 6.64 14.96 -1.72
C THR A 110 5.63 14.48 -2.76
N LYS A 111 5.97 13.49 -3.59
CA LYS A 111 5.02 12.86 -4.52
C LYS A 111 4.06 11.90 -3.83
N PHE A 112 4.38 11.44 -2.62
CA PHE A 112 3.49 10.56 -1.87
C PHE A 112 2.33 11.34 -1.22
N PRO A 113 1.10 10.80 -1.24
CA PRO A 113 -0.06 11.44 -0.64
C PRO A 113 0.14 11.73 0.85
N GLY A 114 -0.22 12.93 1.27
CA GLY A 114 -0.07 13.36 2.67
C GLY A 114 1.37 13.70 3.09
N VAL A 115 2.34 13.66 2.17
CA VAL A 115 3.73 14.03 2.44
C VAL A 115 4.04 15.41 1.85
N GLY A 116 3.94 16.44 2.68
CA GLY A 116 4.37 17.81 2.32
C GLY A 116 5.89 17.99 2.49
N LYS A 117 6.41 19.13 2.02
CA LYS A 117 7.85 19.46 2.09
C LYS A 117 8.42 19.33 3.51
N LYS A 118 7.69 19.82 4.52
CA LYS A 118 8.10 19.71 5.93
C LYS A 118 8.15 18.26 6.41
N THR A 119 7.14 17.47 6.06
CA THR A 119 7.08 16.04 6.39
C THR A 119 8.19 15.26 5.66
N ALA A 120 8.48 15.57 4.39
CA ALA A 120 9.56 14.96 3.65
C ALA A 120 10.94 15.24 4.29
N GLN A 121 11.16 16.45 4.77
CA GLN A 121 12.38 16.80 5.52
C GLN A 121 12.47 16.02 6.83
N GLN A 122 11.34 15.86 7.54
CA GLN A 122 11.30 15.10 8.78
C GLN A 122 11.57 13.61 8.54
N ILE A 123 11.01 13.04 7.45
CA ILE A 123 11.30 11.65 7.04
C ILE A 123 12.82 11.44 6.89
N VAL A 124 13.50 12.33 6.15
CA VAL A 124 14.93 12.23 5.94
C VAL A 124 15.68 12.34 7.27
N LEU A 125 15.32 13.31 8.12
CA LEU A 125 15.96 13.51 9.42
C LEU A 125 15.84 12.28 10.33
N ASP A 126 14.64 11.68 10.39
CA ASP A 126 14.34 10.61 11.33
C ASP A 126 14.75 9.22 10.81
N LEU A 127 14.74 8.99 9.48
CA LEU A 127 14.86 7.65 8.92
C LEU A 127 16.16 7.40 8.15
N LYS A 128 16.93 8.42 7.77
CA LYS A 128 18.21 8.24 7.08
C LYS A 128 19.16 7.36 7.90
N GLY A 129 19.73 6.34 7.26
CA GLY A 129 20.62 5.36 7.88
C GLY A 129 19.89 4.28 8.71
N LYS A 130 18.55 4.23 8.71
CA LYS A 130 17.78 3.25 9.49
C LYS A 130 17.19 2.09 8.67
N PHE A 131 17.51 2.02 7.37
CA PHE A 131 16.99 0.98 6.46
C PHE A 131 17.98 -0.13 6.15
N THR A 132 19.00 -0.34 6.97
CA THR A 132 20.15 -1.21 6.70
C THR A 132 19.80 -2.68 6.40
N ASN A 133 18.60 -3.17 6.78
CA ASN A 133 18.18 -4.55 6.58
C ASN A 133 16.85 -4.70 5.84
N ILE A 134 16.25 -3.62 5.35
CA ILE A 134 14.95 -3.67 4.68
C ILE A 134 15.18 -3.81 3.19
N VAL A 135 15.08 -5.04 2.68
CA VAL A 135 14.99 -5.34 1.25
C VAL A 135 13.61 -5.91 1.00
N VAL A 136 12.66 -5.08 0.59
CA VAL A 136 11.33 -5.55 0.20
C VAL A 136 11.47 -6.28 -1.12
N LYS A 137 11.23 -7.59 -1.11
CA LYS A 137 11.20 -8.41 -2.32
C LYS A 137 9.94 -8.10 -3.11
N GLU A 138 10.08 -7.74 -4.37
CA GLU A 138 8.96 -7.68 -5.30
C GLU A 138 8.46 -9.13 -5.53
N GLU A 139 7.31 -9.47 -4.96
CA GLU A 139 6.61 -10.70 -5.35
C GLU A 139 5.93 -10.44 -6.69
N THR A 140 6.54 -10.90 -7.77
CA THR A 140 5.87 -11.00 -9.07
C THR A 140 4.88 -12.15 -9.03
N THR A 141 3.60 -11.85 -8.80
CA THR A 141 2.54 -12.84 -8.92
C THR A 141 2.14 -13.05 -10.38
N PRO A 142 1.85 -14.29 -10.81
CA PRO A 142 1.33 -14.56 -12.14
C PRO A 142 -0.07 -13.95 -12.28
N VAL A 143 -0.30 -13.34 -13.44
CA VAL A 143 -1.56 -12.74 -13.85
C VAL A 143 -2.65 -13.80 -13.92
N VAL A 144 -3.67 -13.71 -13.08
CA VAL A 144 -4.91 -14.45 -13.25
C VAL A 144 -5.87 -13.57 -14.05
N GLU A 145 -6.08 -13.96 -15.30
CA GLU A 145 -7.10 -13.35 -16.16
C GLU A 145 -8.49 -13.60 -15.58
N THR A 146 -9.24 -12.54 -15.26
CA THR A 146 -10.69 -12.45 -15.51
C THR A 146 -11.26 -11.12 -15.01
N ALA A 147 -11.83 -10.37 -15.88
CA ALA A 147 -13.02 -9.49 -15.82
C ALA A 147 -12.83 -8.22 -16.66
N THR A 148 -13.90 -7.75 -17.26
CA THR A 148 -13.96 -6.61 -18.19
C THR A 148 -13.19 -5.37 -17.70
N GLY A 149 -12.32 -4.81 -18.55
CA GLY A 149 -11.38 -3.74 -18.24
C GLY A 149 -11.96 -2.48 -17.53
N ILE A 150 -13.27 -2.27 -17.57
CA ILE A 150 -13.97 -1.17 -16.86
C ILE A 150 -13.95 -1.40 -15.34
N LYS A 151 -14.24 -2.62 -14.90
CA LYS A 151 -14.30 -2.95 -13.46
C LYS A 151 -12.94 -2.79 -12.79
N GLN A 152 -11.86 -3.23 -13.45
CA GLN A 152 -10.49 -3.12 -12.93
C GLN A 152 -10.05 -1.66 -12.77
N LEU A 153 -10.43 -0.80 -13.72
CA LEU A 153 -10.14 0.63 -13.65
C LEU A 153 -10.91 1.32 -12.51
N GLU A 154 -12.19 0.95 -12.29
CA GLU A 154 -12.98 1.48 -11.18
C GLU A 154 -12.40 1.06 -9.82
N GLU A 155 -12.07 -0.21 -9.64
CA GLU A 155 -11.43 -0.74 -8.44
C GLU A 155 -10.08 -0.06 -8.18
N ALA A 156 -9.26 0.16 -9.23
CA ALA A 156 -8.00 0.88 -9.13
C ALA A 156 -8.22 2.34 -8.69
N ARG A 157 -9.27 3.00 -9.22
CA ARG A 157 -9.63 4.36 -8.82
C ARG A 157 -10.01 4.45 -7.35
N GLU A 158 -10.84 3.53 -6.87
CA GLU A 158 -11.24 3.47 -5.46
C GLU A 158 -10.05 3.22 -4.54
N ALA A 159 -9.15 2.31 -4.94
CA ALA A 159 -7.92 2.04 -4.20
C ALA A 159 -7.03 3.29 -4.11
N LEU A 160 -6.80 4.01 -5.22
CA LEU A 160 -6.01 5.23 -5.24
C LEU A 160 -6.63 6.32 -4.35
N LEU A 161 -7.95 6.51 -4.38
CA LEU A 161 -8.65 7.44 -3.49
C LEU A 161 -8.50 7.00 -2.02
N GLY A 162 -8.62 5.71 -1.74
CA GLY A 162 -8.41 5.11 -0.42
C GLY A 162 -7.00 5.38 0.13
N LEU A 163 -5.98 5.29 -0.71
CA LEU A 163 -4.60 5.60 -0.40
C LEU A 163 -4.33 7.10 -0.21
N GLY A 164 -5.26 7.97 -0.63
CA GLY A 164 -5.20 9.42 -0.38
C GLY A 164 -4.75 10.25 -1.56
N TYR A 165 -4.66 9.68 -2.77
CA TYR A 165 -4.49 10.48 -3.98
C TYR A 165 -5.75 11.28 -4.25
N SER A 166 -5.58 12.55 -4.64
CA SER A 166 -6.72 13.41 -4.97
C SER A 166 -7.34 13.03 -6.32
N ALA A 167 -8.63 13.33 -6.49
CA ALA A 167 -9.31 13.12 -7.77
C ALA A 167 -8.60 13.84 -8.93
N LYS A 168 -7.95 14.99 -8.68
CA LYS A 168 -7.19 15.73 -9.70
C LYS A 168 -5.92 14.99 -10.14
N GLU A 169 -5.20 14.37 -9.21
CA GLU A 169 -4.01 13.58 -9.52
C GLU A 169 -4.39 12.34 -10.33
N ILE A 170 -5.44 11.64 -9.91
CA ILE A 170 -5.94 10.46 -10.63
C ILE A 170 -6.38 10.86 -12.06
N THR A 171 -7.12 11.96 -12.21
CA THR A 171 -7.58 12.42 -13.54
C THR A 171 -6.42 12.73 -14.49
N LYS A 172 -5.28 13.22 -14.01
CA LYS A 172 -4.11 13.51 -14.86
C LYS A 172 -3.55 12.25 -15.52
N VAL A 173 -3.52 11.14 -14.78
CA VAL A 173 -2.93 9.88 -15.28
C VAL A 173 -3.97 8.97 -15.91
N TRP A 174 -5.27 9.27 -15.75
CA TRP A 174 -6.36 8.41 -16.15
C TRP A 174 -6.36 8.05 -17.65
N LYS A 175 -6.16 9.03 -18.52
CA LYS A 175 -6.13 8.82 -19.97
C LYS A 175 -4.99 7.90 -20.42
N GLU A 176 -3.83 7.98 -19.76
CA GLU A 176 -2.70 7.11 -20.05
C GLU A 176 -2.95 5.70 -19.50
N LEU A 177 -3.59 5.59 -18.34
CA LEU A 177 -4.00 4.32 -17.75
C LEU A 177 -5.02 3.58 -18.62
N GLU A 178 -6.05 4.28 -19.13
CA GLU A 178 -7.02 3.70 -20.06
C GLU A 178 -6.36 3.20 -21.36
N LYS A 179 -5.41 3.96 -21.91
CA LYS A 179 -4.66 3.57 -23.12
C LYS A 179 -3.79 2.32 -22.90
N ALA A 180 -3.28 2.14 -21.70
CA ALA A 180 -2.46 0.98 -21.34
C ALA A 180 -3.28 -0.31 -21.29
N ALA A 181 -4.63 -0.22 -21.23
CA ALA A 181 -5.57 -1.33 -21.23
C ALA A 181 -5.18 -2.46 -20.25
N PRO A 182 -5.01 -2.16 -18.94
CA PRO A 182 -4.56 -3.15 -17.97
C PRO A 182 -5.54 -4.31 -17.87
N GLN A 183 -5.02 -5.52 -17.76
CA GLN A 183 -5.84 -6.74 -17.70
C GLN A 183 -6.29 -7.07 -16.26
N THR A 184 -5.62 -6.52 -15.26
CA THR A 184 -5.94 -6.73 -13.84
C THR A 184 -5.92 -5.41 -13.08
N THR A 185 -6.63 -5.36 -11.94
CA THR A 185 -6.62 -4.22 -11.03
C THR A 185 -5.22 -3.96 -10.46
N GLN A 186 -4.45 -5.03 -10.22
CA GLN A 186 -3.05 -4.95 -9.81
C GLN A 186 -2.19 -4.24 -10.87
N GLU A 187 -2.33 -4.63 -12.13
CA GLU A 187 -1.61 -4.00 -13.25
C GLU A 187 -2.00 -2.52 -13.40
N ALA A 188 -3.31 -2.22 -13.29
CA ALA A 188 -3.82 -0.84 -13.31
C ALA A 188 -3.19 0.02 -12.22
N LEU A 189 -3.10 -0.49 -11.00
CA LEU A 189 -2.47 0.21 -9.87
C LEU A 189 -0.96 0.41 -10.09
N SER A 190 -0.26 -0.63 -10.57
CA SER A 190 1.17 -0.55 -10.85
C SER A 190 1.50 0.52 -11.91
N ILE A 191 0.71 0.57 -12.98
CA ILE A 191 0.83 1.60 -14.02
C ILE A 191 0.51 3.00 -13.45
N ALA A 192 -0.58 3.11 -12.69
CA ALA A 192 -0.98 4.37 -12.09
C ALA A 192 0.09 4.93 -11.14
N PHE A 193 0.69 4.11 -10.29
CA PHE A 193 1.77 4.52 -9.41
C PHE A 193 2.98 5.03 -10.20
N LYS A 194 3.42 4.30 -11.24
CA LYS A 194 4.53 4.74 -12.11
C LYS A 194 4.25 6.10 -12.78
N LEU A 195 3.00 6.36 -13.19
CA LEU A 195 2.61 7.63 -13.79
C LEU A 195 2.54 8.77 -12.76
N LEU A 196 2.05 8.50 -11.56
CA LEU A 196 1.94 9.47 -10.48
C LEU A 196 3.30 9.86 -9.88
N MET A 197 4.29 8.98 -10.00
CA MET A 197 5.65 9.19 -9.50
C MET A 197 6.60 9.86 -10.51
N LYS A 198 6.16 10.08 -11.76
CA LYS A 198 6.88 10.90 -12.75
C LYS A 198 6.65 12.39 -12.53
#